data_0743e2d9a66f0438de1fd8133b5624e8
#
_entry.id   0743e2d9a66f0438de1fd8133b5624e8
#
_cell.length_a   1.000
_cell.length_b   1.000
_cell.length_c   1.000
_cell.angle_alpha   90.00
_cell.angle_beta   90.00
_cell.angle_gamma   90.00
#
_symmetry.space_group_name_H-M   'P 1'
#
loop_
_entity.id
_entity.type
_entity.pdbx_description
1 polymer ?
#
loop_
_entity_poly.entity_id
_entity_poly.type
_entity_poly.pdbx_seq_one_letter_code
_entity_poly.pdbx_strand_id
1 'polypeptide(L)'
;MAPKAAAKRTEDKVGQSLRRRRQWMVVSYDIADDRRRTKVMKTLAGYGRRVQYSVFECEVRPAQVRELQGRLQRLIRAEQDSVRFYLLCEECLGKVITLGLGEIHRVEPMVLV
;
A
#
# COMPACT_ATOMS: atom_id res chain seq x y z
N MET A 1 15.40 12.60 -2.93
CA MET A 1 15.40 12.00 -2.68
C MET A 1 15.62 11.43 -2.26
N ALA A 2 15.68 11.62 -2.34
CA ALA A 2 15.96 10.83 -1.96
C ALA A 2 16.15 10.35 -1.46
N PRO A 3 16.17 10.29 -1.37
CA PRO A 3 16.48 9.80 -0.91
C PRO A 3 16.85 9.24 -0.76
N LYS A 4 17.04 8.95 -0.78
CA LYS A 4 17.62 8.31 -0.61
C LYS A 4 18.43 7.89 -0.22
N ALA A 5 18.45 7.90 -0.04
CA ALA A 5 19.54 7.52 0.06
C ALA A 5 20.02 7.45 1.33
N ALA A 6 20.05 8.14 1.95
CA ALA A 6 20.59 8.14 3.06
C ALA A 6 20.36 7.04 3.79
N ALA A 7 19.72 6.71 4.26
CA ALA A 7 19.55 5.65 4.97
C ALA A 7 20.18 4.48 4.64
N LYS A 8 20.97 4.34 3.88
CA LYS A 8 21.44 3.19 3.55
C LYS A 8 22.33 2.58 4.40
N ARG A 9 23.18 3.10 5.00
CA ARG A 9 24.12 2.48 5.65
C ARG A 9 23.69 1.98 6.91
N THR A 10 23.06 2.60 7.61
CA THR A 10 22.77 2.19 8.87
C THR A 10 22.03 1.06 8.68
N GLU A 11 21.79 0.84 7.58
CA GLU A 11 21.04 -0.12 7.31
C GLU A 11 21.51 -1.40 7.34
N ASP A 12 22.62 -1.63 7.42
CA ASP A 12 22.97 -2.92 7.35
C ASP A 12 22.31 -3.72 8.36
N LYS A 13 22.41 -3.50 9.56
CA LYS A 13 21.75 -4.26 10.47
C LYS A 13 20.39 -3.88 10.51
N VAL A 14 20.08 -2.69 10.62
CA VAL A 14 18.78 -2.26 10.63
C VAL A 14 18.14 -2.52 9.34
N GLY A 15 18.87 -2.45 8.31
CA GLY A 15 18.31 -2.63 7.00
C GLY A 15 17.73 -3.99 6.81
N GLN A 16 18.33 -4.97 7.42
CA GLN A 16 17.82 -6.24 7.24
C GLN A 16 16.54 -6.35 7.94
N SER A 17 16.40 -5.75 9.07
CA SER A 17 15.21 -5.82 9.80
C SER A 17 14.16 -5.05 9.04
N LEU A 18 14.50 -3.93 8.47
CA LEU A 18 13.54 -3.15 7.73
C LEU A 18 13.06 -3.87 6.49
N ARG A 19 13.90 -4.59 5.85
CA ARG A 19 13.50 -5.30 4.66
C ARG A 19 12.51 -6.39 4.99
N ARG A 20 12.53 -6.93 6.18
CA ARG A 20 11.60 -7.92 6.52
C ARG A 20 10.37 -7.30 7.05
N ARG A 21 10.37 -6.03 7.41
CA ARG A 21 9.20 -5.41 7.92
C ARG A 21 8.23 -5.19 6.84
N ARG A 22 6.97 -5.25 7.16
CA ARG A 22 5.93 -5.00 6.20
C ARG A 22 5.55 -3.55 6.26
N GLN A 23 5.11 -3.03 5.15
CA GLN A 23 4.64 -1.67 5.03
C GLN A 23 3.14 -1.72 4.81
N TRP A 24 2.38 -1.05 5.66
CA TRP A 24 0.96 -0.97 5.48
C TRP A 24 0.64 0.20 4.60
N MET A 25 -0.33 0.01 3.71
CA MET A 25 -0.62 1.02 2.74
C MET A 25 -2.06 0.95 2.34
N VAL A 26 -2.70 2.10 2.21
CA VAL A 26 -4.06 2.18 1.72
C VAL A 26 -3.95 2.78 0.34
N VAL A 27 -4.57 2.17 -0.66
CA VAL A 27 -4.54 2.70 -2.01
C VAL A 27 -5.95 3.04 -2.41
N SER A 28 -6.16 4.29 -2.80
CA SER A 28 -7.47 4.76 -3.20
C SER A 28 -7.36 5.25 -4.62
N TYR A 29 -8.31 4.95 -5.48
CA TYR A 29 -8.24 5.39 -6.86
C TYR A 29 -9.58 5.91 -7.35
N ASP A 30 -9.51 6.80 -8.34
CA ASP A 30 -10.70 7.38 -8.92
C ASP A 30 -10.46 7.33 -10.42
N ILE A 31 -11.05 6.36 -11.10
CA ILE A 31 -10.83 6.11 -12.50
C ILE A 31 -12.19 5.90 -13.16
N ALA A 32 -12.57 6.78 -14.04
CA ALA A 32 -13.88 6.69 -14.67
C ALA A 32 -13.96 5.61 -15.75
N ASP A 33 -12.87 5.37 -16.43
CA ASP A 33 -12.89 4.41 -17.53
C ASP A 33 -12.95 2.98 -16.99
N ASP A 34 -13.94 2.22 -17.37
CA ASP A 34 -14.11 0.88 -16.86
C ASP A 34 -12.94 -0.05 -17.12
N ARG A 35 -12.35 0.01 -18.28
CA ARG A 35 -11.29 -0.88 -18.59
C ARG A 35 -10.08 -0.59 -17.73
N ARG A 36 -9.69 0.68 -17.62
CA ARG A 36 -8.54 1.02 -16.83
C ARG A 36 -8.80 0.73 -15.37
N ARG A 37 -10.03 1.00 -14.90
CA ARG A 37 -10.36 0.76 -13.52
C ARG A 37 -10.26 -0.72 -13.19
N THR A 38 -10.72 -1.56 -14.09
CA THR A 38 -10.66 -3.00 -13.87
C THR A 38 -9.22 -3.49 -13.81
N LYS A 39 -8.36 -2.95 -14.68
CA LYS A 39 -6.98 -3.37 -14.68
C LYS A 39 -6.28 -2.94 -13.40
N VAL A 40 -6.59 -1.75 -12.90
CA VAL A 40 -6.00 -1.26 -11.67
C VAL A 40 -6.49 -2.14 -10.51
N MET A 41 -7.77 -2.46 -10.49
CA MET A 41 -8.32 -3.28 -9.44
C MET A 41 -7.67 -4.65 -9.42
N LYS A 42 -7.50 -5.27 -10.59
CA LYS A 42 -6.91 -6.59 -10.64
C LYS A 42 -5.44 -6.56 -10.22
N THR A 43 -4.74 -5.49 -10.55
CA THR A 43 -3.36 -5.37 -10.16
C THR A 43 -3.28 -5.23 -8.64
N LEU A 44 -4.12 -4.38 -8.05
CA LEU A 44 -4.10 -4.19 -6.62
C LEU A 44 -4.48 -5.46 -5.88
N ALA A 45 -5.34 -6.27 -6.45
CA ALA A 45 -5.75 -7.50 -5.81
C ALA A 45 -4.58 -8.46 -5.59
N GLY A 46 -3.52 -8.28 -6.34
CA GLY A 46 -2.33 -9.09 -6.15
C GLY A 46 -1.46 -8.60 -5.00
N TYR A 47 -1.76 -7.43 -4.44
CA TYR A 47 -0.96 -6.86 -3.38
C TYR A 47 -1.72 -6.70 -2.06
N GLY A 48 -3.03 -6.69 -2.11
CA GLY A 48 -3.79 -6.47 -0.89
C GLY A 48 -5.23 -6.87 -1.04
N ARG A 49 -6.09 -6.36 -0.15
CA ARG A 49 -7.49 -6.73 -0.21
C ARG A 49 -8.35 -5.51 -0.38
N ARG A 50 -9.44 -5.69 -1.09
CA ARG A 50 -10.36 -4.62 -1.37
C ARG A 50 -11.24 -4.42 -0.18
N VAL A 51 -11.32 -3.22 0.35
CA VAL A 51 -12.15 -2.93 1.49
C VAL A 51 -13.33 -2.05 1.12
N GLN A 52 -13.23 -1.33 0.02
CA GLN A 52 -14.34 -0.57 -0.49
C GLN A 52 -14.21 -0.57 -2.00
N TYR A 53 -15.20 -0.07 -2.70
CA TYR A 53 -15.24 -0.14 -4.15
C TYR A 53 -13.92 0.26 -4.80
N SER A 54 -13.31 1.34 -4.38
CA SER A 54 -12.07 1.77 -4.97
C SER A 54 -10.98 1.99 -3.92
N VAL A 55 -10.98 1.16 -2.89
CA VAL A 55 -9.99 1.28 -1.83
C VAL A 55 -9.45 -0.10 -1.49
N PHE A 56 -8.13 -0.22 -1.45
CA PHE A 56 -7.47 -1.45 -1.09
C PHE A 56 -6.55 -1.22 0.11
N GLU A 57 -6.44 -2.20 0.96
CA GLU A 57 -5.50 -2.16 2.05
C GLU A 57 -4.45 -3.21 1.74
N CYS A 58 -3.20 -2.84 1.79
CA CYS A 58 -2.11 -3.71 1.41
C CYS A 58 -1.07 -3.77 2.51
N GLU A 59 -0.53 -4.95 2.72
CA GLU A 59 0.55 -5.12 3.66
C GLU A 59 1.67 -5.73 2.82
N VAL A 60 2.64 -4.96 2.47
CA VAL A 60 3.66 -5.38 1.51
C VAL A 60 5.05 -5.02 1.99
N ARG A 61 6.04 -5.48 1.30
CA ARG A 61 7.39 -5.10 1.62
C ARG A 61 7.68 -3.77 0.96
N PRO A 62 8.58 -2.97 1.50
CA PRO A 62 8.86 -1.67 0.93
C PRO A 62 9.17 -1.69 -0.56
N ALA A 63 9.88 -2.70 -1.02
CA ALA A 63 10.21 -2.76 -2.42
C ALA A 63 8.96 -2.93 -3.28
N GLN A 64 7.93 -3.56 -2.75
CA GLN A 64 6.72 -3.77 -3.49
C GLN A 64 5.92 -2.48 -3.63
N VAL A 65 6.15 -1.51 -2.78
CA VAL A 65 5.46 -0.24 -2.89
C VAL A 65 5.88 0.41 -4.20
N ARG A 66 7.19 0.44 -4.47
CA ARG A 66 7.66 1.05 -5.69
C ARG A 66 7.27 0.23 -6.91
N GLU A 67 7.27 -1.07 -6.76
CA GLU A 67 6.88 -1.92 -7.85
C GLU A 67 5.45 -1.65 -8.22
N LEU A 68 4.56 -1.56 -7.24
CA LEU A 68 3.15 -1.32 -7.48
C LEU A 68 2.93 0.07 -8.06
N GLN A 69 3.65 1.07 -7.56
CA GLN A 69 3.52 2.40 -8.11
C GLN A 69 3.86 2.39 -9.59
N GLY A 70 4.92 1.71 -9.97
CA GLY A 70 5.31 1.65 -11.37
C GLY A 70 4.27 0.95 -12.22
N ARG A 71 3.70 -0.12 -11.71
CA ARG A 71 2.71 -0.85 -12.47
C ARG A 71 1.46 -0.03 -12.66
N LEU A 72 0.98 0.64 -11.62
CA LEU A 72 -0.22 1.42 -11.74
C LEU A 72 0.00 2.65 -12.62
N GLN A 73 1.19 3.24 -12.54
CA GLN A 73 1.47 4.39 -13.34
C GLN A 73 1.37 4.08 -14.83
N ARG A 74 1.69 2.86 -15.22
CA ARG A 74 1.59 2.48 -16.62
C ARG A 74 0.16 2.16 -17.04
N LEU A 75 -0.73 1.94 -16.10
CA LEU A 75 -2.09 1.61 -16.42
C LEU A 75 -3.02 2.82 -16.48
N ILE A 76 -2.70 3.88 -15.77
CA ILE A 76 -3.64 4.99 -15.70
C ILE A 76 -3.30 6.09 -16.69
N ARG A 77 -4.20 7.03 -16.83
CA ARG A 77 -3.98 8.21 -17.62
C ARG A 77 -3.93 9.34 -16.66
N ALA A 78 -2.77 9.94 -16.48
CA ALA A 78 -2.55 10.95 -15.46
C ALA A 78 -3.49 12.15 -15.57
N GLU A 79 -3.94 12.47 -16.75
CA GLU A 79 -4.80 13.62 -16.91
C GLU A 79 -6.27 13.33 -16.61
N GLN A 80 -6.62 12.09 -16.40
CA GLN A 80 -7.99 11.73 -16.14
C GLN A 80 -8.18 10.92 -14.87
N ASP A 81 -7.14 10.23 -14.42
CA ASP A 81 -7.25 9.29 -13.33
C ASP A 81 -6.44 9.73 -12.14
N SER A 82 -6.79 9.26 -10.96
CA SER A 82 -5.97 9.53 -9.79
C SER A 82 -5.84 8.27 -8.96
N VAL A 83 -4.69 8.09 -8.35
CA VAL A 83 -4.44 6.97 -7.46
C VAL A 83 -3.65 7.55 -6.30
N ARG A 84 -4.06 7.28 -5.09
CA ARG A 84 -3.36 7.79 -3.91
C ARG A 84 -2.89 6.66 -3.04
N PHE A 85 -1.68 6.79 -2.54
CA PHE A 85 -1.10 5.80 -1.66
C PHE A 85 -0.91 6.46 -0.30
N TYR A 86 -1.49 5.88 0.72
CA TYR A 86 -1.31 6.39 2.08
C TYR A 86 -0.51 5.35 2.84
N LEU A 87 0.73 5.68 3.17
CA LEU A 87 1.57 4.74 3.87
C LEU A 87 1.43 4.94 5.36
N LEU A 88 1.18 3.86 6.09
CA LEU A 88 0.94 3.95 7.51
C LEU A 88 2.03 3.23 8.27
N CYS A 89 2.57 3.88 9.27
CA CYS A 89 3.59 3.24 10.08
C CYS A 89 2.86 2.37 11.12
N GLU A 90 3.58 1.59 11.85
CA GLU A 90 2.98 0.71 12.82
C GLU A 90 2.15 1.48 13.82
N GLU A 91 2.66 2.58 14.29
CA GLU A 91 1.93 3.35 15.26
C GLU A 91 0.65 3.90 14.67
N CYS A 92 0.69 4.39 13.46
CA CYS A 92 -0.49 4.92 12.81
C CYS A 92 -1.50 3.82 12.56
N LEU A 93 -1.03 2.65 12.22
CA LEU A 93 -1.93 1.55 11.98
C LEU A 93 -2.67 1.21 13.26
N GLY A 94 -2.03 1.32 14.39
CA GLY A 94 -2.67 1.02 15.65
C GLY A 94 -3.76 2.02 16.01
N LYS A 95 -3.84 3.13 15.29
CA LYS A 95 -4.83 4.14 15.56
C LYS A 95 -5.98 4.09 14.58
N VAL A 96 -6.02 3.12 13.69
CA VAL A 96 -7.11 3.01 12.75
C VAL A 96 -8.36 2.54 13.48
N ILE A 97 -9.47 3.21 13.25
CA ILE A 97 -10.72 2.86 13.89
C ILE A 97 -11.69 2.41 12.84
N THR A 98 -12.35 1.29 13.07
CA THR A 98 -13.32 0.75 12.14
C THR A 98 -14.66 0.63 12.82
N LEU A 99 -15.70 1.07 12.14
CA LEU A 99 -17.03 0.94 12.67
C LEU A 99 -17.82 0.03 11.75
N GLY A 100 -18.72 -0.68 12.31
CA GLY A 100 -19.57 -1.54 11.50
C GLY A 100 -18.91 -2.86 11.21
N LEU A 101 -19.07 -3.34 10.00
CA LEU A 101 -18.57 -4.64 9.65
C LEU A 101 -17.09 -4.67 9.27
N GLY A 102 -16.44 -3.53 9.22
CA GLY A 102 -15.07 -3.55 8.80
C GLY A 102 -14.15 -4.15 9.85
N GLU A 103 -13.02 -4.59 9.44
CA GLU A 103 -12.05 -5.08 10.37
C GLU A 103 -10.68 -4.92 9.74
N ILE A 104 -9.65 -4.83 10.54
CA ILE A 104 -8.31 -4.66 10.04
C ILE A 104 -7.69 -6.01 9.87
N HIS A 105 -7.22 -6.29 8.67
CA HIS A 105 -6.62 -7.58 8.39
C HIS A 105 -5.11 -7.47 8.45
N ARG A 106 -4.50 -8.21 9.31
CA ARG A 106 -3.07 -8.23 9.43
C ARG A 106 -2.57 -9.64 9.41
N VAL A 107 -1.41 -9.80 8.93
CA VAL A 107 -0.83 -11.12 8.87
C VAL A 107 -0.40 -11.51 10.25
N GLU A 108 0.19 -10.62 11.01
CA GLU A 108 0.60 -10.97 12.29
C GLU A 108 -0.38 -10.87 13.31
N PRO A 109 -0.59 -11.87 13.99
CA PRO A 109 -1.58 -11.94 14.95
C PRO A 109 -1.39 -11.03 16.09
N MET A 110 -0.23 -10.80 16.41
CA MET A 110 -0.03 -10.08 17.46
C MET A 110 -0.63 -8.81 17.51
N VAL A 111 -1.02 -8.46 16.59
CA VAL A 111 -1.52 -7.25 16.54
C VAL A 111 -2.57 -7.04 17.35
N LEU A 112 -2.97 -7.81 17.83
CA LEU A 112 -4.04 -7.73 18.43
C LEU A 112 -4.07 -6.79 19.32
N VAL A 113 -4.04 -6.41 19.54
CA VAL A 113 -4.02 -5.60 20.49
C VAL A 113 -4.68 -4.74 20.46
#